data_91cbeb84844af18c0ae049f82bc0cb6a
#
_entry.id   91cbeb84844af18c0ae049f82bc0cb6a
#
_cell.length_a   1.000
_cell.length_b   1.000
_cell.length_c   1.000
_cell.angle_alpha   90.00
_cell.angle_beta   90.00
_cell.angle_gamma   90.00
#
_symmetry.space_group_name_H-M   'P 1'
#
loop_
_entity.id
_entity.type
_entity.pdbx_description
1 polymer ?
#
loop_
_entity_poly.entity_id
_entity_poly.type
_entity_poly.pdbx_seq_one_letter_code
_entity_poly.pdbx_strand_id
1 'polypeptide(L)'
;MEQYLAYDIKGIQQFIFSVPKLKYIVGASLLIAKFDDWAADSYDNEVIFTGGGRGIFYSKNENTIDEIKSALVKKARESGLDLRLGTAGSFSEVVHCADDLYAYVPDSLEGEPDAVSGMLPTDKTDRIHPILEKRRETVGNIRNDNSFDQQILNNIFDKLPPDIQKFKEKGGKVEFLSTVKADLDDDEEFYERAMKGSEVLGDRNRWAIVCLDGNDMGSQFRAFEKTHTDKSDEKKTAWYKDMSKQLDACTKGAFYEALKIVIQKWYDESCYMISEEDHLLVLPFRPLILGGDDVTAIIHSSYALDFAKIMIEKFNDLSKQHKELWVGTNGELTISAGIAYTNVSLPLHTSIPYAESLLGSAKGKFRTKKEEGKPTPAAIDWEHITESMLDTPSARRHRDLVFYDEDIGTKITLTERPYNIEQLKEVLTLKEKLRNKPFSLLAECQTILTLPWAKRVQRLAAMKKQNAELVTF
;
A
#
# COMPACT_ATOMS: atom_id res chain seq x y z
N MET A 1 34.81 20.13 -7.38
CA MET A 1 33.58 20.72 -8.00
C MET A 1 32.41 20.34 -7.15
N GLU A 2 31.39 21.20 -7.08
CA GLU A 2 30.13 20.82 -6.42
C GLU A 2 29.50 19.65 -7.15
N GLN A 3 29.07 18.62 -6.42
CA GLN A 3 28.50 17.42 -7.02
C GLN A 3 27.27 16.94 -6.24
N TYR A 4 26.33 16.43 -6.98
CA TYR A 4 25.16 15.71 -6.49
C TYR A 4 25.29 14.23 -6.79
N LEU A 5 24.77 13.39 -5.87
CA LEU A 5 24.66 11.96 -6.02
C LEU A 5 23.22 11.56 -5.76
N ALA A 6 22.61 10.83 -6.69
CA ALA A 6 21.33 10.18 -6.45
C ALA A 6 21.48 8.67 -6.39
N TYR A 7 20.66 8.01 -5.58
CA TYR A 7 20.45 6.58 -5.64
C TYR A 7 18.98 6.24 -5.81
N ASP A 8 18.72 5.09 -6.41
CA ASP A 8 17.39 4.50 -6.60
C ASP A 8 17.50 2.97 -6.50
N ILE A 9 16.76 2.38 -5.56
CA ILE A 9 16.64 0.93 -5.43
C ILE A 9 15.61 0.46 -6.45
N LYS A 10 16.04 -0.31 -7.43
CA LYS A 10 15.16 -0.83 -8.49
C LYS A 10 14.45 -2.11 -8.05
N GLY A 11 13.26 -2.30 -8.61
CA GLY A 11 12.49 -3.51 -8.37
C GLY A 11 12.08 -3.72 -6.91
N ILE A 12 11.83 -2.63 -6.15
CA ILE A 12 11.46 -2.68 -4.73
C ILE A 12 10.35 -3.69 -4.49
N GLN A 13 9.28 -3.62 -5.27
CA GLN A 13 8.15 -4.55 -5.14
C GLN A 13 8.59 -5.99 -5.47
N GLN A 14 9.37 -6.18 -6.54
CA GLN A 14 9.91 -7.49 -6.89
C GLN A 14 10.82 -8.03 -5.79
N PHE A 15 11.65 -7.18 -5.18
CA PHE A 15 12.49 -7.56 -4.05
C PHE A 15 11.66 -7.92 -2.82
N ILE A 16 10.67 -7.11 -2.43
CA ILE A 16 9.83 -7.34 -1.26
C ILE A 16 9.03 -8.63 -1.43
N PHE A 17 8.42 -8.85 -2.58
CA PHE A 17 7.51 -9.97 -2.82
C PHE A 17 8.17 -11.19 -3.48
N SER A 18 9.48 -11.22 -3.58
CA SER A 18 10.23 -12.35 -4.16
C SER A 18 10.05 -13.68 -3.42
N VAL A 19 9.65 -13.64 -2.15
CA VAL A 19 9.38 -14.82 -1.33
C VAL A 19 7.95 -14.72 -0.79
N PRO A 20 7.11 -15.76 -0.97
CA PRO A 20 5.68 -15.68 -0.64
C PRO A 20 5.35 -15.78 0.86
N LYS A 21 6.34 -15.84 1.73
CA LYS A 21 6.16 -15.92 3.18
C LYS A 21 6.19 -14.53 3.80
N LEU A 22 5.17 -14.18 4.59
CA LEU A 22 4.95 -12.85 5.13
C LEU A 22 6.16 -12.30 5.92
N LYS A 23 6.84 -13.13 6.71
CA LYS A 23 8.04 -12.70 7.44
C LYS A 23 9.16 -12.18 6.53
N TYR A 24 9.34 -12.79 5.37
CA TYR A 24 10.37 -12.36 4.41
C TYR A 24 9.94 -11.10 3.67
N ILE A 25 8.64 -10.93 3.43
CA ILE A 25 8.05 -9.71 2.86
C ILE A 25 8.26 -8.53 3.81
N VAL A 26 7.89 -8.69 5.08
CA VAL A 26 8.10 -7.67 6.12
C VAL A 26 9.59 -7.37 6.29
N GLY A 27 10.43 -8.41 6.38
CA GLY A 27 11.88 -8.24 6.49
C GLY A 27 12.50 -7.50 5.32
N ALA A 28 12.03 -7.75 4.10
CA ALA A 28 12.49 -7.06 2.90
C ALA A 28 12.11 -5.57 2.90
N SER A 29 10.87 -5.25 3.25
CA SER A 29 10.41 -3.86 3.41
C SER A 29 11.23 -3.11 4.46
N LEU A 30 11.47 -3.74 5.61
CA LEU A 30 12.29 -3.17 6.68
C LEU A 30 13.75 -2.99 6.30
N LEU A 31 14.33 -3.87 5.48
CA LEU A 31 15.70 -3.69 4.98
C LEU A 31 15.84 -2.45 4.14
N ILE A 32 14.84 -2.15 3.29
CA ILE A 32 14.83 -0.94 2.47
C ILE A 32 14.72 0.30 3.37
N ALA A 33 13.76 0.32 4.31
CA ALA A 33 13.61 1.43 5.24
C ALA A 33 14.89 1.68 6.05
N LYS A 34 15.50 0.61 6.60
CA LYS A 34 16.77 0.71 7.32
C LYS A 34 17.96 1.14 6.45
N PHE A 35 17.92 0.85 5.15
CA PHE A 35 18.91 1.34 4.22
C PHE A 35 18.80 2.87 4.06
N ASP A 36 17.58 3.37 3.87
CA ASP A 36 17.30 4.80 3.76
C ASP A 36 17.66 5.54 5.05
N ASP A 37 17.25 5.01 6.21
CA ASP A 37 17.58 5.58 7.53
C ASP A 37 19.09 5.61 7.76
N TRP A 38 19.78 4.50 7.48
CA TRP A 38 21.24 4.44 7.59
C TRP A 38 21.94 5.43 6.67
N ALA A 39 21.46 5.61 5.45
CA ALA A 39 22.02 6.55 4.50
C ALA A 39 21.83 8.00 4.96
N ALA A 40 20.66 8.32 5.53
CA ALA A 40 20.40 9.63 6.13
C ALA A 40 21.27 9.90 7.35
N ASP A 41 21.35 8.96 8.29
CA ASP A 41 22.08 9.13 9.56
C ASP A 41 23.59 9.17 9.36
N SER A 42 24.13 8.41 8.39
CA SER A 42 25.57 8.35 8.12
C SER A 42 26.10 9.59 7.43
N TYR A 43 25.25 10.34 6.73
CA TYR A 43 25.60 11.49 5.90
C TYR A 43 24.61 12.65 6.07
N ASP A 44 24.29 12.97 7.33
CA ASP A 44 23.28 13.97 7.72
C ASP A 44 23.57 15.38 7.18
N ASN A 45 24.86 15.71 6.97
CA ASN A 45 25.30 17.00 6.41
C ASN A 45 25.17 17.08 4.89
N GLU A 46 25.27 15.95 4.20
CA GLU A 46 25.23 15.85 2.74
C GLU A 46 23.86 15.44 2.23
N VAL A 47 23.01 14.83 3.07
CA VAL A 47 21.71 14.33 2.65
C VAL A 47 20.73 15.48 2.34
N ILE A 48 20.18 15.45 1.16
CA ILE A 48 19.06 16.29 0.78
C ILE A 48 17.74 15.58 1.10
N PHE A 49 17.67 14.30 0.73
CA PHE A 49 16.48 13.49 0.88
C PHE A 49 16.85 12.00 0.88
N THR A 50 16.18 11.20 1.70
CA THR A 50 16.12 9.73 1.59
C THR A 50 14.70 9.28 1.91
N GLY A 51 14.23 8.22 1.25
CA GLY A 51 12.96 7.58 1.53
C GLY A 51 12.38 6.82 0.33
N GLY A 52 11.66 5.75 0.61
CA GLY A 52 11.06 4.91 -0.43
C GLY A 52 12.07 4.23 -1.35
N GLY A 53 13.29 3.97 -0.85
CA GLY A 53 14.38 3.37 -1.63
C GLY A 53 15.09 4.35 -2.55
N ARG A 54 14.94 5.64 -2.33
CA ARG A 54 15.60 6.71 -3.10
C ARG A 54 16.30 7.69 -2.17
N GLY A 55 17.35 8.33 -2.68
CA GLY A 55 17.99 9.41 -1.95
C GLY A 55 18.86 10.28 -2.83
N ILE A 56 19.07 11.51 -2.38
CA ILE A 56 19.91 12.52 -3.02
C ILE A 56 20.83 13.12 -1.97
N PHE A 57 22.13 13.21 -2.33
CA PHE A 57 23.17 13.84 -1.53
C PHE A 57 23.81 14.97 -2.31
N TYR A 58 24.41 15.92 -1.57
CA TYR A 58 25.17 17.02 -2.13
C TYR A 58 26.44 17.24 -1.33
N SER A 59 27.55 17.44 -2.01
CA SER A 59 28.78 17.90 -1.39
C SER A 59 29.59 18.84 -2.30
N LYS A 60 30.26 19.80 -1.67
CA LYS A 60 31.26 20.65 -2.36
C LYS A 60 32.57 19.91 -2.62
N ASN A 61 32.74 18.75 -2.00
CA ASN A 61 33.93 17.91 -2.13
C ASN A 61 33.62 16.64 -2.90
N GLU A 62 34.24 16.48 -4.04
CA GLU A 62 34.08 15.31 -4.92
C GLU A 62 34.48 14.00 -4.21
N ASN A 63 35.55 14.01 -3.42
CA ASN A 63 35.99 12.83 -2.67
C ASN A 63 34.91 12.35 -1.69
N THR A 64 34.15 13.25 -1.07
CA THR A 64 33.04 12.90 -0.17
C THR A 64 31.91 12.18 -0.96
N ILE A 65 31.61 12.62 -2.17
CA ILE A 65 30.62 11.97 -3.03
C ILE A 65 31.08 10.55 -3.42
N ASP A 66 32.34 10.35 -3.72
CA ASP A 66 32.89 9.02 -4.04
C ASP A 66 32.90 8.08 -2.82
N GLU A 67 33.17 8.62 -1.62
CA GLU A 67 33.04 7.87 -0.36
C GLU A 67 31.60 7.45 -0.10
N ILE A 68 30.61 8.36 -0.23
CA ILE A 68 29.19 8.06 -0.09
C ILE A 68 28.77 6.99 -1.09
N LYS A 69 29.13 7.14 -2.37
CA LYS A 69 28.86 6.18 -3.44
C LYS A 69 29.38 4.78 -3.10
N SER A 70 30.62 4.70 -2.67
CA SER A 70 31.27 3.42 -2.31
C SER A 70 30.58 2.76 -1.11
N ALA A 71 30.21 3.53 -0.10
CA ALA A 71 29.51 3.06 1.08
C ALA A 71 28.08 2.58 0.74
N LEU A 72 27.34 3.31 -0.08
CA LEU A 72 25.99 2.92 -0.55
C LEU A 72 26.04 1.60 -1.31
N VAL A 73 27.00 1.44 -2.25
CA VAL A 73 27.17 0.18 -3.00
C VAL A 73 27.47 -0.99 -2.07
N LYS A 74 28.41 -0.81 -1.12
CA LYS A 74 28.74 -1.85 -0.14
C LYS A 74 27.52 -2.24 0.69
N LYS A 75 26.79 -1.26 1.21
CA LYS A 75 25.60 -1.51 2.04
C LYS A 75 24.46 -2.18 1.26
N ALA A 76 24.24 -1.76 0.03
CA ALA A 76 23.24 -2.38 -0.85
C ALA A 76 23.58 -3.86 -1.16
N ARG A 77 24.85 -4.16 -1.45
CA ARG A 77 25.34 -5.53 -1.64
C ARG A 77 25.08 -6.40 -0.42
N GLU A 78 25.44 -5.90 0.76
CA GLU A 78 25.18 -6.61 2.03
C GLU A 78 23.70 -6.90 2.26
N SER A 79 22.80 -6.10 1.67
CA SER A 79 21.34 -6.23 1.84
C SER A 79 20.65 -6.90 0.64
N GLY A 80 21.39 -7.22 -0.42
CA GLY A 80 20.87 -7.81 -1.65
C GLY A 80 19.96 -6.86 -2.44
N LEU A 81 20.18 -5.54 -2.31
CA LEU A 81 19.40 -4.52 -3.00
C LEU A 81 20.01 -4.20 -4.36
N ASP A 82 19.18 -4.08 -5.39
CA ASP A 82 19.58 -3.60 -6.71
C ASP A 82 19.62 -2.06 -6.69
N LEU A 83 20.83 -1.52 -6.50
CA LEU A 83 21.06 -0.10 -6.34
C LEU A 83 21.54 0.53 -7.65
N ARG A 84 20.89 1.59 -8.07
CA ARG A 84 21.33 2.46 -9.14
C ARG A 84 21.81 3.79 -8.57
N LEU A 85 22.87 4.32 -9.16
CA LEU A 85 23.53 5.54 -8.72
C LEU A 85 23.76 6.46 -9.92
N GLY A 86 23.54 7.76 -9.70
CA GLY A 86 23.86 8.79 -10.69
C GLY A 86 24.54 9.98 -10.03
N THR A 87 25.53 10.58 -10.68
CA THR A 87 26.21 11.81 -10.25
C THR A 87 26.04 12.90 -11.28
N ALA A 88 25.81 14.12 -10.83
CA ALA A 88 25.67 15.28 -11.71
C ALA A 88 26.22 16.56 -11.06
N GLY A 89 26.55 17.56 -11.89
CA GLY A 89 26.99 18.87 -11.44
C GLY A 89 25.87 19.81 -11.03
N SER A 90 24.61 19.46 -11.31
CA SER A 90 23.44 20.24 -10.94
C SER A 90 22.33 19.38 -10.33
N PHE A 91 21.49 19.99 -9.51
CA PHE A 91 20.35 19.32 -8.88
C PHE A 91 19.34 18.80 -9.94
N SER A 92 19.04 19.59 -10.97
CA SER A 92 18.11 19.21 -12.01
C SER A 92 18.56 17.99 -12.81
N GLU A 93 19.86 17.87 -13.05
CA GLU A 93 20.42 16.71 -13.76
C GLU A 93 20.40 15.45 -12.88
N VAL A 94 20.75 15.54 -11.60
CA VAL A 94 20.84 14.37 -10.73
C VAL A 94 19.50 13.69 -10.47
N VAL A 95 18.41 14.44 -10.44
CA VAL A 95 17.05 13.89 -10.28
C VAL A 95 16.72 12.92 -11.43
N HIS A 96 17.31 13.14 -12.63
CA HIS A 96 17.10 12.29 -13.81
C HIS A 96 18.20 11.24 -14.00
N CYS A 97 19.37 11.44 -13.42
CA CYS A 97 20.53 10.55 -13.63
C CYS A 97 20.42 9.16 -12.98
N ALA A 98 19.61 9.00 -11.93
CA ALA A 98 19.46 7.71 -11.23
C ALA A 98 18.85 6.60 -12.12
N ASP A 99 18.24 6.97 -13.24
CA ASP A 99 17.68 6.01 -14.19
C ASP A 99 18.74 5.37 -15.12
N ASP A 100 19.92 5.98 -15.26
CA ASP A 100 20.87 5.65 -16.34
C ASP A 100 22.06 4.79 -15.91
N LEU A 101 22.31 4.52 -14.63
CA LEU A 101 23.60 3.97 -14.20
C LEU A 101 23.52 2.78 -13.23
N TYR A 102 24.34 1.78 -13.53
CA TYR A 102 24.81 0.64 -12.75
C TYR A 102 23.74 -0.28 -12.13
N ALA A 103 23.39 -1.30 -12.89
CA ALA A 103 22.83 -2.51 -12.33
C ALA A 103 23.93 -3.31 -11.60
N TYR A 104 23.74 -3.62 -10.33
CA TYR A 104 24.53 -4.62 -9.63
C TYR A 104 24.13 -6.00 -10.16
N VAL A 105 25.09 -6.72 -10.73
CA VAL A 105 24.93 -8.14 -11.07
C VAL A 105 25.57 -8.93 -9.92
N PRO A 106 24.87 -9.90 -9.31
CA PRO A 106 25.49 -10.81 -8.32
C PRO A 106 26.70 -11.50 -8.90
N ASP A 107 27.76 -11.62 -8.12
CA ASP A 107 29.05 -12.18 -8.56
C ASP A 107 29.01 -13.66 -8.96
N SER A 108 27.96 -14.41 -8.58
CA SER A 108 27.75 -15.79 -9.08
C SER A 108 26.28 -16.18 -9.05
N LEU A 109 25.85 -16.88 -10.08
CA LEU A 109 24.60 -17.60 -10.16
C LEU A 109 24.81 -19.11 -9.90
N GLU A 110 26.01 -19.52 -9.41
CA GLU A 110 26.35 -20.89 -9.13
C GLU A 110 25.92 -21.27 -7.71
N GLY A 111 25.18 -22.37 -7.58
CA GLY A 111 24.71 -22.89 -6.30
C GLY A 111 23.43 -23.72 -6.45
N GLU A 112 23.06 -24.42 -5.41
CA GLU A 112 21.79 -25.13 -5.34
C GLU A 112 20.66 -24.13 -4.94
N PRO A 113 19.42 -24.33 -5.40
CA PRO A 113 18.29 -23.50 -4.99
C PRO A 113 18.10 -23.53 -3.47
N ASP A 114 17.91 -22.35 -2.86
CA ASP A 114 17.64 -22.29 -1.42
C ASP A 114 16.29 -22.91 -1.05
N ALA A 115 16.20 -23.41 0.17
CA ALA A 115 15.01 -24.15 0.66
C ALA A 115 13.76 -23.26 0.86
N VAL A 116 13.89 -21.93 0.80
CA VAL A 116 12.80 -20.98 1.05
C VAL A 116 12.19 -20.45 -0.23
N SER A 117 13.01 -19.90 -1.13
CA SER A 117 12.54 -19.34 -2.39
C SER A 117 12.60 -20.34 -3.55
N GLY A 118 13.49 -21.33 -3.48
CA GLY A 118 13.78 -22.25 -4.57
C GLY A 118 14.44 -21.57 -5.78
N MET A 119 14.88 -20.33 -5.69
CA MET A 119 15.38 -19.53 -6.80
C MET A 119 16.77 -18.94 -6.58
N LEU A 120 17.12 -18.63 -5.33
CA LEU A 120 18.42 -18.04 -5.03
C LEU A 120 19.49 -19.12 -4.85
N PRO A 121 20.67 -18.96 -5.44
CA PRO A 121 21.75 -19.92 -5.27
C PRO A 121 22.30 -19.86 -3.84
N THR A 122 22.56 -21.04 -3.25
CA THR A 122 23.19 -21.17 -1.94
C THR A 122 24.39 -22.09 -2.01
N ASP A 123 25.33 -21.94 -1.09
CA ASP A 123 26.37 -22.93 -0.88
C ASP A 123 25.78 -24.23 -0.34
N LYS A 124 26.40 -25.37 -0.62
CA LYS A 124 25.92 -26.72 -0.21
C LYS A 124 25.70 -26.87 1.29
N THR A 125 26.30 -26.01 2.10
CA THR A 125 26.17 -25.98 3.57
C THR A 125 25.02 -25.14 4.07
N ASP A 126 24.55 -24.17 3.29
CA ASP A 126 23.52 -23.23 3.68
C ASP A 126 22.17 -23.59 3.04
N ARG A 127 21.20 -23.99 3.86
CA ARG A 127 19.84 -24.28 3.38
C ARG A 127 19.07 -23.05 2.97
N ILE A 128 19.44 -21.89 3.47
CA ILE A 128 18.74 -20.61 3.26
C ILE A 128 19.76 -19.61 2.76
N HIS A 129 19.44 -18.90 1.69
CA HIS A 129 20.30 -17.86 1.14
C HIS A 129 20.58 -16.76 2.18
N PRO A 130 21.81 -16.26 2.35
CA PRO A 130 22.18 -15.27 3.37
C PRO A 130 21.30 -14.01 3.37
N ILE A 131 20.84 -13.53 2.22
CA ILE A 131 19.91 -12.41 2.10
C ILE A 131 18.56 -12.73 2.75
N LEU A 132 18.05 -13.94 2.58
CA LEU A 132 16.78 -14.36 3.21
C LEU A 132 16.95 -14.52 4.71
N GLU A 133 18.09 -15.04 5.16
CA GLU A 133 18.41 -15.11 6.59
C GLU A 133 18.46 -13.71 7.20
N LYS A 134 19.09 -12.76 6.54
CA LYS A 134 19.12 -11.36 6.97
C LYS A 134 17.72 -10.74 7.06
N ARG A 135 16.81 -11.06 6.12
CA ARG A 135 15.40 -10.64 6.20
C ARG A 135 14.74 -11.24 7.45
N ARG A 136 14.97 -12.52 7.73
CA ARG A 136 14.43 -13.20 8.91
C ARG A 136 14.95 -12.58 10.21
N GLU A 137 16.24 -12.32 10.29
CA GLU A 137 16.86 -11.64 11.44
C GLU A 137 16.32 -10.23 11.63
N THR A 138 16.09 -9.50 10.56
CA THR A 138 15.53 -8.15 10.59
C THR A 138 14.14 -8.16 11.22
N VAL A 139 13.30 -9.16 10.90
CA VAL A 139 11.99 -9.35 11.54
C VAL A 139 12.13 -9.78 13.01
N GLY A 140 13.07 -10.68 13.32
CA GLY A 140 13.34 -11.10 14.71
C GLY A 140 13.70 -9.95 15.63
N ASN A 141 14.36 -8.92 15.11
CA ASN A 141 14.70 -7.69 15.83
C ASN A 141 13.53 -6.70 15.96
N ILE A 142 12.38 -6.97 15.34
CA ILE A 142 11.17 -6.12 15.45
C ILE A 142 10.64 -6.06 16.90
N ARG A 143 10.96 -7.01 17.73
CA ARG A 143 10.57 -7.06 19.16
C ARG A 143 11.31 -6.03 20.03
N ASN A 144 12.34 -5.39 19.52
CA ASN A 144 13.05 -4.34 20.24
C ASN A 144 12.33 -3.00 20.05
N ASP A 145 12.38 -2.12 21.04
CA ASP A 145 11.62 -0.85 21.19
C ASP A 145 11.68 0.13 20.01
N ASN A 146 12.56 -0.08 19.03
CA ASN A 146 12.75 0.76 17.85
C ASN A 146 12.31 0.11 16.53
N SER A 147 11.49 -0.95 16.57
CA SER A 147 11.00 -1.58 15.35
C SER A 147 9.95 -0.70 14.64
N PHE A 148 9.79 -0.91 13.33
CA PHE A 148 8.76 -0.26 12.53
C PHE A 148 7.35 -0.44 13.16
N ASP A 149 7.03 -1.63 13.64
CA ASP A 149 5.77 -1.92 14.32
C ASP A 149 5.61 -1.10 15.59
N GLN A 150 6.66 -1.03 16.41
CA GLN A 150 6.61 -0.25 17.66
C GLN A 150 6.52 1.26 17.38
N GLN A 151 7.16 1.76 16.34
CA GLN A 151 6.99 3.15 15.94
C GLN A 151 5.53 3.46 15.58
N ILE A 152 4.88 2.60 14.78
CA ILE A 152 3.46 2.76 14.45
C ILE A 152 2.60 2.66 15.72
N LEU A 153 2.80 1.63 16.54
CA LEU A 153 2.04 1.44 17.77
C LEU A 153 2.20 2.63 18.74
N ASN A 154 3.40 3.17 18.89
CA ASN A 154 3.64 4.33 19.74
C ASN A 154 2.92 5.58 19.22
N ASN A 155 2.87 5.79 17.91
CA ASN A 155 2.15 6.92 17.30
C ASN A 155 0.63 6.86 17.44
N ILE A 156 0.07 5.67 17.65
CA ILE A 156 -1.37 5.49 17.82
C ILE A 156 -1.76 5.17 19.27
N PHE A 157 -0.82 4.88 20.16
CA PHE A 157 -1.07 4.33 21.49
C PHE A 157 -2.05 5.17 22.33
N ASP A 158 -1.80 6.47 22.44
CA ASP A 158 -2.65 7.39 23.22
C ASP A 158 -4.09 7.52 22.66
N LYS A 159 -4.29 6.99 21.47
CA LYS A 159 -5.56 7.05 20.74
C LYS A 159 -6.26 5.70 20.63
N LEU A 160 -5.64 4.64 21.17
CA LEU A 160 -6.27 3.32 21.24
C LEU A 160 -7.40 3.30 22.27
N PRO A 161 -8.36 2.38 22.17
CA PRO A 161 -9.38 2.17 23.17
C PRO A 161 -8.77 2.02 24.58
N PRO A 162 -9.39 2.61 25.64
CA PRO A 162 -8.80 2.64 26.98
C PRO A 162 -8.47 1.27 27.57
N ASP A 163 -9.23 0.25 27.23
CA ASP A 163 -8.97 -1.10 27.72
C ASP A 163 -7.74 -1.73 27.07
N ILE A 164 -7.47 -1.43 25.79
CA ILE A 164 -6.24 -1.83 25.09
C ILE A 164 -5.02 -1.11 25.70
N GLN A 165 -5.16 0.17 26.02
CA GLN A 165 -4.11 0.93 26.71
C GLN A 165 -3.78 0.29 28.05
N LYS A 166 -4.81 0.06 28.90
CA LYS A 166 -4.67 -0.60 30.21
C LYS A 166 -4.08 -2.02 30.10
N PHE A 167 -4.48 -2.77 29.06
CA PHE A 167 -3.92 -4.10 28.81
C PHE A 167 -2.40 -4.03 28.58
N LYS A 168 -1.94 -3.10 27.73
CA LYS A 168 -0.51 -2.89 27.48
C LYS A 168 0.22 -2.37 28.72
N GLU A 169 -0.36 -1.44 29.49
CA GLU A 169 0.21 -0.91 30.75
C GLU A 169 0.40 -2.01 31.81
N LYS A 170 -0.46 -3.03 31.82
CA LYS A 170 -0.33 -4.21 32.69
C LYS A 170 0.64 -5.26 32.21
N GLY A 171 1.42 -4.98 31.18
CA GLY A 171 2.42 -5.88 30.60
C GLY A 171 1.87 -6.79 29.49
N GLY A 172 0.63 -6.55 29.03
CA GLY A 172 0.09 -7.24 27.85
C GLY A 172 0.79 -6.80 26.58
N LYS A 173 0.95 -7.73 25.64
CA LYS A 173 1.54 -7.48 24.33
C LYS A 173 0.47 -7.10 23.31
N VAL A 174 0.68 -6.00 22.58
CA VAL A 174 -0.16 -5.60 21.47
C VAL A 174 0.68 -5.69 20.20
N GLU A 175 0.24 -6.48 19.26
CA GLU A 175 1.01 -6.77 18.04
C GLU A 175 0.10 -6.69 16.80
N PHE A 176 0.70 -6.45 15.62
CA PHE A 176 0.00 -6.56 14.35
C PHE A 176 -0.07 -8.01 13.89
N LEU A 177 -1.00 -8.32 12.96
CA LEU A 177 -1.12 -9.62 12.32
C LEU A 177 0.26 -10.18 11.94
N SER A 178 0.50 -11.44 12.30
CA SER A 178 1.63 -12.31 11.90
C SER A 178 3.05 -11.99 12.34
N THR A 179 3.26 -11.08 13.30
CA THR A 179 4.63 -10.93 13.86
C THR A 179 4.94 -11.89 14.98
N VAL A 180 3.98 -12.63 15.46
CA VAL A 180 3.99 -13.22 16.80
C VAL A 180 4.70 -14.54 16.97
N LYS A 181 4.80 -15.37 16.02
CA LYS A 181 5.59 -16.60 16.17
C LYS A 181 6.48 -16.81 14.99
N ALA A 182 7.73 -16.43 15.20
CA ALA A 182 8.81 -16.64 14.26
C ALA A 182 9.22 -18.12 14.09
N ASP A 183 8.54 -19.03 14.72
CA ASP A 183 8.80 -20.48 14.61
C ASP A 183 7.67 -21.20 13.84
N LEU A 184 7.29 -20.86 12.90
CA LEU A 184 6.94 -20.58 11.57
C LEU A 184 6.55 -21.59 10.56
N ASP A 185 6.17 -22.76 10.95
CA ASP A 185 5.35 -23.64 10.14
C ASP A 185 3.83 -23.41 10.41
N ASP A 186 3.50 -22.55 11.40
CA ASP A 186 2.14 -22.30 11.91
C ASP A 186 1.56 -20.92 11.58
N ASP A 187 1.99 -20.27 10.51
CA ASP A 187 1.39 -18.99 10.05
C ASP A 187 -0.13 -19.13 9.85
N GLU A 188 -0.61 -20.29 9.41
CA GLU A 188 -2.04 -20.56 9.19
C GLU A 188 -2.83 -20.55 10.52
N GLU A 189 -2.35 -21.19 11.56
CA GLU A 189 -3.03 -21.27 12.86
C GLU A 189 -3.13 -19.88 13.53
N PHE A 190 -2.08 -19.08 13.38
CA PHE A 190 -2.10 -17.72 13.89
C PHE A 190 -3.11 -16.82 13.16
N TYR A 191 -3.17 -16.91 11.83
CA TYR A 191 -4.17 -16.20 11.04
C TYR A 191 -5.58 -16.65 11.39
N GLU A 192 -5.78 -17.95 11.57
CA GLU A 192 -7.05 -18.47 12.04
C GLU A 192 -7.43 -17.89 13.41
N ARG A 193 -6.51 -17.77 14.35
CA ARG A 193 -6.77 -17.17 15.66
C ARG A 193 -7.07 -15.68 15.58
N ALA A 194 -6.28 -14.93 14.83
CA ALA A 194 -6.51 -13.49 14.64
C ALA A 194 -7.82 -13.20 13.89
N MET A 195 -8.27 -14.14 13.05
CA MET A 195 -9.50 -14.02 12.28
C MET A 195 -10.70 -14.71 12.95
N LYS A 196 -10.50 -15.60 13.94
CA LYS A 196 -11.59 -16.22 14.70
C LYS A 196 -12.44 -15.23 15.50
N GLY A 197 -11.90 -14.08 15.87
CA GLY A 197 -12.66 -12.96 16.41
C GLY A 197 -13.74 -12.41 15.46
N SER A 198 -13.69 -12.79 14.20
CA SER A 198 -14.68 -12.43 13.18
C SER A 198 -15.87 -13.38 13.09
N GLU A 199 -16.05 -14.32 14.03
CA GLU A 199 -17.23 -15.22 14.03
C GLU A 199 -18.56 -14.48 14.01
N VAL A 200 -18.59 -13.28 14.58
CA VAL A 200 -19.74 -12.38 14.57
C VAL A 200 -20.01 -11.79 13.18
N LEU A 201 -19.02 -11.70 12.30
CA LEU A 201 -19.11 -11.04 10.99
C LEU A 201 -19.22 -12.02 9.80
N GLY A 202 -19.20 -13.31 10.02
CA GLY A 202 -19.43 -14.33 8.98
C GLY A 202 -18.30 -14.54 7.97
N ASP A 203 -17.20 -13.83 8.09
CA ASP A 203 -16.10 -13.80 7.10
C ASP A 203 -14.80 -14.39 7.69
N ARG A 204 -14.85 -15.64 8.08
CA ARG A 204 -13.86 -16.32 8.94
C ARG A 204 -12.44 -16.40 8.39
N ASN A 205 -12.20 -16.34 7.09
CA ASN A 205 -10.90 -16.58 6.47
C ASN A 205 -10.60 -15.56 5.36
N ARG A 206 -11.02 -14.31 5.53
CA ARG A 206 -10.80 -13.28 4.51
C ARG A 206 -10.10 -12.06 5.05
N TRP A 207 -9.06 -11.70 4.36
CA TRP A 207 -8.40 -10.42 4.51
C TRP A 207 -8.48 -9.62 3.20
N ALA A 208 -7.98 -8.41 3.23
CA ALA A 208 -7.81 -7.60 2.06
C ALA A 208 -6.39 -7.05 2.01
N ILE A 209 -5.82 -7.06 0.83
CA ILE A 209 -4.61 -6.32 0.52
C ILE A 209 -5.04 -4.95 0.03
N VAL A 210 -4.57 -3.91 0.70
CA VAL A 210 -4.84 -2.51 0.36
C VAL A 210 -3.54 -1.87 -0.09
N CYS A 211 -3.50 -1.42 -1.34
CA CYS A 211 -2.41 -0.65 -1.92
C CYS A 211 -2.91 0.77 -2.19
N LEU A 212 -2.19 1.78 -1.71
CA LEU A 212 -2.46 3.19 -2.00
C LEU A 212 -1.19 3.82 -2.53
N ASP A 213 -1.35 4.75 -3.48
CA ASP A 213 -0.22 5.49 -4.05
C ASP A 213 -0.68 6.88 -4.53
N GLY A 214 0.18 7.89 -4.35
CA GLY A 214 -0.07 9.27 -4.68
C GLY A 214 -0.36 9.48 -6.16
N ASN A 215 -1.30 10.38 -6.47
CA ASN A 215 -1.58 10.76 -7.83
C ASN A 215 -0.69 11.92 -8.26
N ASP A 216 -0.24 11.89 -9.51
CA ASP A 216 0.45 13.02 -10.16
C ASP A 216 1.80 13.44 -9.54
N MET A 217 2.45 12.60 -8.73
CA MET A 217 3.72 12.96 -8.07
C MET A 217 4.79 13.42 -9.07
N GLY A 218 5.00 12.69 -10.18
CA GLY A 218 5.93 13.11 -11.22
C GLY A 218 5.57 14.44 -11.90
N SER A 219 4.32 14.90 -11.82
CA SER A 219 3.91 16.20 -12.36
C SER A 219 4.30 17.36 -11.44
N GLN A 220 4.45 17.13 -10.13
CA GLN A 220 4.92 18.13 -9.17
C GLN A 220 6.35 18.57 -9.52
N PHE A 221 7.24 17.59 -9.73
CA PHE A 221 8.63 17.85 -10.11
C PHE A 221 8.72 18.61 -11.42
N ARG A 222 8.03 18.13 -12.47
CA ARG A 222 8.04 18.82 -13.78
C ARG A 222 7.45 20.24 -13.73
N ALA A 223 6.42 20.45 -12.92
CA ALA A 223 5.82 21.78 -12.76
C ALA A 223 6.76 22.71 -12.01
N PHE A 224 7.41 22.22 -10.95
CA PHE A 224 8.38 23.00 -10.20
C PHE A 224 9.58 23.42 -11.07
N GLU A 225 10.14 22.52 -11.85
CA GLU A 225 11.24 22.81 -12.77
C GLU A 225 10.85 23.90 -13.80
N LYS A 226 9.66 23.79 -14.39
CA LYS A 226 9.16 24.77 -15.35
C LYS A 226 8.94 26.16 -14.76
N THR A 227 8.44 26.22 -13.52
CA THR A 227 8.11 27.51 -12.88
C THR A 227 9.30 28.16 -12.18
N HIS A 228 10.41 27.42 -12.02
CA HIS A 228 11.56 27.85 -11.23
C HIS A 228 12.91 27.63 -11.96
N THR A 229 12.92 27.78 -13.27
CA THR A 229 14.11 27.69 -14.12
C THR A 229 15.22 28.66 -13.67
N ASP A 230 14.86 29.83 -13.14
CA ASP A 230 15.78 30.89 -12.74
C ASP A 230 16.25 30.77 -11.29
N LYS A 231 15.81 29.76 -10.52
CA LYS A 231 16.22 29.57 -9.13
C LYS A 231 17.54 28.85 -9.05
N SER A 232 18.37 29.25 -8.06
CA SER A 232 19.60 28.54 -7.72
C SER A 232 19.30 27.10 -7.27
N ASP A 233 20.24 26.20 -7.47
CA ASP A 233 20.14 24.79 -7.04
C ASP A 233 19.86 24.67 -5.54
N GLU A 234 20.35 25.57 -4.69
CA GLU A 234 20.05 25.62 -3.26
C GLU A 234 18.55 25.76 -2.98
N LYS A 235 17.85 26.61 -3.75
CA LYS A 235 16.40 26.82 -3.58
C LYS A 235 15.61 25.61 -4.10
N LYS A 236 16.07 24.99 -5.17
CA LYS A 236 15.46 23.74 -5.70
C LYS A 236 15.62 22.60 -4.71
N THR A 237 16.80 22.45 -4.15
CA THR A 237 17.13 21.46 -3.11
C THR A 237 16.26 21.63 -1.86
N ALA A 238 16.14 22.88 -1.35
CA ALA A 238 15.31 23.19 -0.19
C ALA A 238 13.84 22.82 -0.42
N TRP A 239 13.28 23.20 -1.58
CA TRP A 239 11.92 22.84 -1.93
C TRP A 239 11.71 21.33 -2.00
N TYR A 240 12.64 20.59 -2.64
CA TYR A 240 12.55 19.14 -2.75
C TYR A 240 12.54 18.46 -1.38
N LYS A 241 13.43 18.91 -0.49
CA LYS A 241 13.51 18.43 0.89
C LYS A 241 12.22 18.67 1.64
N ASP A 242 11.66 19.87 1.56
CA ASP A 242 10.41 20.21 2.23
C ASP A 242 9.23 19.42 1.63
N MET A 243 9.14 19.31 0.32
CA MET A 243 8.09 18.55 -0.37
C MET A 243 8.10 17.08 0.06
N SER A 244 9.26 16.44 0.02
CA SER A 244 9.38 15.02 0.40
C SER A 244 9.04 14.79 1.87
N LYS A 245 9.50 15.68 2.77
CA LYS A 245 9.20 15.63 4.19
C LYS A 245 7.70 15.79 4.46
N GLN A 246 7.05 16.74 3.82
CA GLN A 246 5.62 16.98 4.02
C GLN A 246 4.76 15.88 3.37
N LEU A 247 5.19 15.33 2.24
CA LEU A 247 4.53 14.19 1.64
C LEU A 247 4.51 12.98 2.58
N ASP A 248 5.67 12.60 3.12
CA ASP A 248 5.79 11.51 4.09
C ASP A 248 4.96 11.77 5.35
N ALA A 249 4.98 13.02 5.86
CA ALA A 249 4.17 13.42 7.01
C ALA A 249 2.65 13.33 6.73
N CYS A 250 2.20 13.74 5.55
CA CYS A 250 0.79 13.61 5.14
C CYS A 250 0.38 12.14 5.03
N THR A 251 1.23 11.30 4.42
CA THR A 251 0.96 9.86 4.25
C THR A 251 0.89 9.16 5.61
N LYS A 252 1.89 9.33 6.46
CA LYS A 252 1.92 8.74 7.81
C LYS A 252 0.79 9.27 8.68
N GLY A 253 0.52 10.57 8.66
CA GLY A 253 -0.57 11.18 9.42
C GLY A 253 -1.94 10.63 9.01
N ALA A 254 -2.20 10.52 7.71
CA ALA A 254 -3.44 9.92 7.19
C ALA A 254 -3.56 8.44 7.57
N PHE A 255 -2.45 7.70 7.49
CA PHE A 255 -2.38 6.29 7.88
C PHE A 255 -2.72 6.09 9.36
N TYR A 256 -2.13 6.88 10.26
CA TYR A 256 -2.40 6.77 11.70
C TYR A 256 -3.85 7.12 12.04
N GLU A 257 -4.42 8.14 11.42
CA GLU A 257 -5.82 8.50 11.62
C GLU A 257 -6.78 7.41 11.08
N ALA A 258 -6.49 6.85 9.90
CA ALA A 258 -7.30 5.76 9.36
C ALA A 258 -7.22 4.51 10.24
N LEU A 259 -6.01 4.15 10.67
CA LEU A 259 -5.78 2.99 11.54
C LEU A 259 -6.51 3.13 12.87
N LYS A 260 -6.42 4.30 13.52
CA LYS A 260 -7.11 4.61 14.77
C LYS A 260 -8.63 4.43 14.65
N ILE A 261 -9.25 5.02 13.62
CA ILE A 261 -10.71 4.96 13.42
C ILE A 261 -11.16 3.53 13.21
N VAL A 262 -10.39 2.76 12.45
CA VAL A 262 -10.74 1.37 12.16
C VAL A 262 -10.51 0.45 13.37
N ILE A 263 -9.45 0.68 14.17
CA ILE A 263 -9.26 -0.04 15.44
C ILE A 263 -10.41 0.25 16.41
N GLN A 264 -10.85 1.52 16.51
CA GLN A 264 -11.99 1.86 17.35
C GLN A 264 -13.26 1.13 16.90
N LYS A 265 -13.55 1.12 15.58
CA LYS A 265 -14.70 0.40 15.02
C LYS A 265 -14.62 -1.10 15.29
N TRP A 266 -13.45 -1.71 15.10
CA TRP A 266 -13.22 -3.12 15.41
C TRP A 266 -13.44 -3.44 16.89
N TYR A 267 -12.97 -2.56 17.77
CA TYR A 267 -13.16 -2.68 19.22
C TYR A 267 -14.65 -2.59 19.60
N ASP A 268 -15.37 -1.61 19.06
CA ASP A 268 -16.79 -1.38 19.34
C ASP A 268 -17.69 -2.54 18.87
N GLU A 269 -17.28 -3.22 17.79
CA GLU A 269 -17.97 -4.41 17.29
C GLU A 269 -17.64 -5.67 18.10
N SER A 270 -16.85 -5.57 19.18
CA SER A 270 -16.42 -6.66 20.05
C SER A 270 -15.74 -7.81 19.33
N CYS A 271 -15.03 -7.49 18.25
CA CYS A 271 -14.34 -8.46 17.39
C CYS A 271 -12.90 -8.74 17.85
N TYR A 272 -12.47 -8.22 19.01
CA TYR A 272 -11.10 -8.40 19.47
C TYR A 272 -10.92 -9.69 20.24
N MET A 273 -9.72 -10.28 20.13
CA MET A 273 -9.31 -11.45 20.90
C MET A 273 -8.06 -11.14 21.71
N ILE A 274 -8.11 -11.51 22.99
CA ILE A 274 -6.94 -11.53 23.87
C ILE A 274 -6.62 -13.00 24.14
N SER A 275 -5.39 -13.42 23.81
CA SER A 275 -4.90 -14.71 24.26
C SER A 275 -4.61 -14.62 25.75
N GLU A 276 -5.37 -15.33 26.57
CA GLU A 276 -5.16 -15.38 28.03
C GLU A 276 -3.85 -16.09 28.39
N GLU A 277 -3.44 -17.06 27.57
CA GLU A 277 -2.19 -17.80 27.79
C GLU A 277 -0.94 -16.97 27.49
N ASP A 278 -0.96 -16.18 26.41
CA ASP A 278 0.20 -15.41 25.94
C ASP A 278 0.17 -13.95 26.39
N HIS A 279 -0.89 -13.50 27.04
CA HIS A 279 -1.16 -12.08 27.30
C HIS A 279 -0.99 -11.21 26.05
N LEU A 280 -1.58 -11.66 24.93
CA LEU A 280 -1.41 -11.10 23.62
C LEU A 280 -2.73 -10.60 23.03
N LEU A 281 -2.72 -9.38 22.53
CA LEU A 281 -3.77 -8.80 21.68
C LEU A 281 -3.21 -8.61 20.27
N VAL A 282 -3.88 -9.20 19.28
CA VAL A 282 -3.52 -9.05 17.88
C VAL A 282 -4.48 -8.07 17.22
N LEU A 283 -3.93 -6.99 16.66
CA LEU A 283 -4.68 -6.03 15.86
C LEU A 283 -4.95 -6.60 14.46
N PRO A 284 -6.14 -6.35 13.87
CA PRO A 284 -6.54 -6.93 12.58
C PRO A 284 -5.88 -6.23 11.37
N PHE A 285 -4.62 -5.84 11.51
CA PHE A 285 -3.84 -5.09 10.54
C PHE A 285 -2.41 -5.58 10.47
N ARG A 286 -1.83 -5.46 9.28
CA ARG A 286 -0.42 -5.62 9.05
C ARG A 286 0.09 -4.59 8.06
N PRO A 287 0.78 -3.52 8.49
CA PRO A 287 1.50 -2.64 7.58
C PRO A 287 2.63 -3.41 6.89
N LEU A 288 2.78 -3.25 5.59
CA LEU A 288 3.87 -3.83 4.80
C LEU A 288 4.80 -2.75 4.26
N ILE A 289 4.22 -1.69 3.70
CA ILE A 289 4.93 -0.53 3.16
C ILE A 289 4.26 0.72 3.70
N LEU A 290 5.05 1.65 4.21
CA LEU A 290 4.60 2.97 4.65
C LEU A 290 5.75 3.96 4.47
N GLY A 291 5.73 4.73 3.38
CA GLY A 291 6.76 5.74 3.13
C GLY A 291 6.55 6.47 1.83
N GLY A 292 6.95 7.74 1.82
CA GLY A 292 6.68 8.60 0.68
C GLY A 292 5.20 8.75 0.43
N ASP A 293 4.73 8.37 -0.74
CA ASP A 293 3.31 8.34 -1.13
C ASP A 293 2.73 6.91 -1.21
N ASP A 294 3.54 5.89 -0.92
CA ASP A 294 3.15 4.49 -1.01
C ASP A 294 2.71 3.92 0.34
N VAL A 295 1.58 3.23 0.34
CA VAL A 295 1.08 2.44 1.47
C VAL A 295 0.60 1.08 0.99
N THR A 296 1.13 0.02 1.59
CA THR A 296 0.60 -1.34 1.40
C THR A 296 0.36 -1.96 2.77
N ALA A 297 -0.84 -2.50 2.97
CA ALA A 297 -1.23 -3.13 4.22
C ALA A 297 -2.14 -4.34 3.99
N ILE A 298 -2.06 -5.32 4.89
CA ILE A 298 -3.04 -6.38 5.03
C ILE A 298 -4.04 -5.94 6.10
N ILE A 299 -5.31 -6.03 5.81
CA ILE A 299 -6.38 -5.58 6.69
C ILE A 299 -7.48 -6.64 6.71
N HIS A 300 -8.12 -6.84 7.86
CA HIS A 300 -9.32 -7.66 7.92
C HIS A 300 -10.36 -7.17 6.92
N SER A 301 -10.97 -8.08 6.15
CA SER A 301 -11.82 -7.75 4.99
C SER A 301 -12.95 -6.76 5.32
N SER A 302 -13.54 -6.85 6.51
CA SER A 302 -14.65 -5.97 6.93
C SER A 302 -14.26 -4.50 7.04
N TYR A 303 -12.98 -4.18 7.21
CA TYR A 303 -12.50 -2.82 7.48
C TYR A 303 -11.70 -2.20 6.33
N ALA A 304 -11.35 -2.98 5.32
CA ALA A 304 -10.42 -2.54 4.27
C ALA A 304 -10.95 -1.35 3.46
N LEU A 305 -12.23 -1.35 3.11
CA LEU A 305 -12.82 -0.24 2.34
C LEU A 305 -12.94 1.03 3.19
N ASP A 306 -13.31 0.90 4.46
CA ASP A 306 -13.38 2.02 5.40
C ASP A 306 -11.99 2.61 5.61
N PHE A 307 -10.97 1.76 5.83
CA PHE A 307 -9.59 2.20 5.94
C PHE A 307 -9.14 2.99 4.73
N ALA A 308 -9.29 2.43 3.52
CA ALA A 308 -8.87 3.10 2.29
C ALA A 308 -9.60 4.43 2.07
N LYS A 309 -10.90 4.47 2.32
CA LYS A 309 -11.70 5.71 2.22
C LYS A 309 -11.20 6.78 3.19
N ILE A 310 -11.02 6.42 4.48
CA ILE A 310 -10.55 7.37 5.51
C ILE A 310 -9.14 7.85 5.17
N MET A 311 -8.26 6.93 4.77
CA MET A 311 -6.89 7.23 4.36
C MET A 311 -6.86 8.28 3.24
N ILE A 312 -7.68 8.10 2.19
CA ILE A 312 -7.79 9.03 1.07
C ILE A 312 -8.30 10.40 1.55
N GLU A 313 -9.38 10.44 2.33
CA GLU A 313 -9.96 11.69 2.83
C GLU A 313 -8.96 12.45 3.70
N LYS A 314 -8.29 11.76 4.63
CA LYS A 314 -7.30 12.38 5.53
C LYS A 314 -6.06 12.85 4.80
N PHE A 315 -5.55 12.09 3.83
CA PHE A 315 -4.42 12.51 3.02
C PHE A 315 -4.74 13.79 2.24
N ASN A 316 -5.91 13.85 1.60
CA ASN A 316 -6.34 15.03 0.87
C ASN A 316 -6.48 16.26 1.80
N ASP A 317 -7.02 16.07 3.02
CA ASP A 317 -7.16 17.15 3.99
C ASP A 317 -5.80 17.66 4.50
N LEU A 318 -4.86 16.74 4.79
CA LEU A 318 -3.52 17.08 5.25
C LEU A 318 -2.71 17.76 4.15
N SER A 319 -2.79 17.28 2.92
CA SER A 319 -2.07 17.87 1.80
C SER A 319 -2.46 19.34 1.57
N LYS A 320 -3.73 19.70 1.78
CA LYS A 320 -4.21 21.09 1.65
C LYS A 320 -3.60 22.07 2.64
N GLN A 321 -2.96 21.58 3.71
CA GLN A 321 -2.26 22.44 4.68
C GLN A 321 -0.90 22.95 4.15
N HIS A 322 -0.37 22.34 3.09
CA HIS A 322 0.92 22.64 2.48
C HIS A 322 0.79 23.03 1.00
N LYS A 323 -0.20 23.85 0.69
CA LYS A 323 -0.59 24.24 -0.70
C LYS A 323 0.56 24.78 -1.54
N GLU A 324 1.48 25.51 -0.90
CA GLU A 324 2.64 26.13 -1.52
C GLU A 324 3.64 25.14 -2.11
N LEU A 325 3.60 23.89 -1.62
CA LEU A 325 4.49 22.84 -2.09
C LEU A 325 3.95 22.12 -3.34
N TRP A 326 2.63 22.11 -3.56
CA TRP A 326 1.99 21.32 -4.61
C TRP A 326 1.72 22.15 -5.88
N VAL A 327 2.82 22.61 -6.49
CA VAL A 327 2.79 23.57 -7.62
C VAL A 327 2.15 23.00 -8.90
N GLY A 328 2.19 21.69 -9.10
CA GLY A 328 1.66 21.02 -10.29
C GLY A 328 0.14 20.75 -10.26
N THR A 329 -0.52 21.03 -9.13
CA THR A 329 -1.92 20.65 -8.89
C THR A 329 -2.70 21.68 -8.08
N ASN A 330 -2.37 22.96 -8.24
CA ASN A 330 -3.03 24.09 -7.56
C ASN A 330 -3.13 23.94 -6.03
N GLY A 331 -2.10 23.36 -5.41
CA GLY A 331 -2.00 23.27 -3.96
C GLY A 331 -2.73 22.07 -3.34
N GLU A 332 -3.06 21.04 -4.11
CA GLU A 332 -3.70 19.85 -3.60
C GLU A 332 -2.97 18.58 -4.10
N LEU A 333 -2.87 17.57 -3.24
CA LEU A 333 -2.50 16.21 -3.62
C LEU A 333 -3.65 15.26 -3.33
N THR A 334 -3.70 14.19 -4.09
CA THR A 334 -4.65 13.10 -3.89
C THR A 334 -3.92 11.76 -3.91
N ILE A 335 -4.53 10.76 -3.29
CA ILE A 335 -4.05 9.38 -3.28
C ILE A 335 -5.18 8.48 -3.76
N SER A 336 -4.85 7.40 -4.48
CA SER A 336 -5.83 6.41 -4.94
C SER A 336 -5.57 5.06 -4.30
N ALA A 337 -6.58 4.17 -4.28
CA ALA A 337 -6.49 2.87 -3.66
C ALA A 337 -6.93 1.73 -4.58
N GLY A 338 -6.24 0.58 -4.45
CA GLY A 338 -6.65 -0.72 -4.96
C GLY A 338 -6.81 -1.71 -3.82
N ILE A 339 -7.92 -2.47 -3.78
CA ILE A 339 -8.21 -3.41 -2.71
C ILE A 339 -8.51 -4.80 -3.30
N ALA A 340 -7.68 -5.76 -2.97
CA ALA A 340 -7.90 -7.16 -3.30
C ALA A 340 -8.42 -7.92 -2.06
N TYR A 341 -9.71 -8.27 -2.05
CA TYR A 341 -10.28 -9.14 -1.03
C TYR A 341 -9.95 -10.59 -1.38
N THR A 342 -9.29 -11.29 -0.48
CA THR A 342 -8.77 -12.63 -0.74
C THR A 342 -8.96 -13.55 0.46
N ASN A 343 -8.88 -14.85 0.22
CA ASN A 343 -8.76 -15.83 1.28
C ASN A 343 -7.34 -15.79 1.87
N VAL A 344 -7.18 -16.04 3.17
CA VAL A 344 -5.88 -16.08 3.85
C VAL A 344 -4.93 -17.14 3.28
N SER A 345 -5.46 -18.19 2.65
CA SER A 345 -4.67 -19.23 1.99
C SER A 345 -4.12 -18.83 0.61
N LEU A 346 -4.60 -17.73 0.03
CA LEU A 346 -4.08 -17.28 -1.26
C LEU A 346 -2.71 -16.61 -1.08
N PRO A 347 -1.69 -17.06 -1.84
CA PRO A 347 -0.35 -16.52 -1.68
C PRO A 347 -0.26 -15.00 -1.89
N LEU A 348 0.48 -14.32 -1.01
CA LEU A 348 0.63 -12.86 -1.06
C LEU A 348 1.28 -12.37 -2.36
N HIS A 349 2.21 -13.15 -2.93
CA HIS A 349 2.83 -12.82 -4.22
C HIS A 349 1.85 -12.79 -5.39
N THR A 350 0.65 -13.34 -5.23
CA THR A 350 -0.44 -13.24 -6.21
C THR A 350 -1.39 -12.10 -5.86
N SER A 351 -1.72 -11.96 -4.58
CA SER A 351 -2.73 -11.01 -4.11
C SER A 351 -2.25 -9.56 -4.16
N ILE A 352 -0.97 -9.30 -3.85
CA ILE A 352 -0.43 -7.95 -3.83
C ILE A 352 -0.34 -7.34 -5.24
N PRO A 353 0.27 -8.01 -6.25
CA PRO A 353 0.27 -7.48 -7.61
C PRO A 353 -1.13 -7.27 -8.17
N TYR A 354 -2.11 -8.07 -7.70
CA TYR A 354 -3.49 -7.85 -8.11
C TYR A 354 -4.08 -6.58 -7.48
N ALA A 355 -3.83 -6.30 -6.20
CA ALA A 355 -4.22 -5.05 -5.56
C ALA A 355 -3.58 -3.84 -6.25
N GLU A 356 -2.32 -3.95 -6.67
CA GLU A 356 -1.63 -2.93 -7.47
C GLU A 356 -2.26 -2.74 -8.85
N SER A 357 -2.70 -3.82 -9.49
CA SER A 357 -3.41 -3.72 -10.77
C SER A 357 -4.77 -3.04 -10.63
N LEU A 358 -5.46 -3.22 -9.50
CA LEU A 358 -6.68 -2.49 -9.15
C LEU A 358 -6.39 -1.01 -8.88
N LEU A 359 -5.32 -0.69 -8.19
CA LEU A 359 -4.83 0.69 -8.01
C LEU A 359 -4.52 1.35 -9.37
N GLY A 360 -3.83 0.64 -10.26
CA GLY A 360 -3.58 1.07 -11.63
C GLY A 360 -4.87 1.34 -12.41
N SER A 361 -5.89 0.48 -12.26
CA SER A 361 -7.22 0.65 -12.82
C SER A 361 -7.90 1.92 -12.29
N ALA A 362 -7.86 2.16 -10.96
CA ALA A 362 -8.41 3.36 -10.33
C ALA A 362 -7.77 4.63 -10.89
N LYS A 363 -6.45 4.70 -10.89
CA LYS A 363 -5.70 5.84 -11.44
C LYS A 363 -5.96 6.04 -12.94
N GLY A 364 -5.99 4.96 -13.72
CA GLY A 364 -6.17 5.00 -15.17
C GLY A 364 -7.50 5.61 -15.58
N LYS A 365 -8.62 5.20 -14.95
CA LYS A 365 -9.96 5.74 -15.26
C LYS A 365 -10.05 7.24 -15.02
N PHE A 366 -9.46 7.75 -13.94
CA PHE A 366 -9.63 9.14 -13.52
C PHE A 366 -8.54 10.07 -14.03
N ARG A 367 -7.38 9.55 -14.46
CA ARG A 367 -6.35 10.35 -15.12
C ARG A 367 -6.86 11.00 -16.40
N THR A 368 -7.74 10.32 -17.16
CA THR A 368 -8.38 10.85 -18.37
C THR A 368 -9.43 11.94 -18.08
N LYS A 369 -9.90 12.02 -16.83
CA LYS A 369 -10.87 13.02 -16.35
C LYS A 369 -10.22 14.17 -15.59
N LYS A 370 -8.90 14.22 -15.59
CA LYS A 370 -8.14 15.29 -14.94
C LYS A 370 -8.39 16.61 -15.62
N GLU A 371 -8.76 17.63 -14.85
CA GLU A 371 -8.84 19.00 -15.28
C GLU A 371 -7.45 19.65 -15.22
N GLU A 372 -7.19 20.61 -16.12
CA GLU A 372 -5.91 21.32 -16.14
C GLU A 372 -5.66 22.05 -14.81
N GLY A 373 -4.46 21.87 -14.26
CA GLY A 373 -4.07 22.47 -12.99
C GLY A 373 -4.65 21.79 -11.74
N LYS A 374 -5.59 20.85 -11.87
CA LYS A 374 -6.12 20.09 -10.73
C LYS A 374 -5.41 18.73 -10.58
N PRO A 375 -5.40 18.12 -9.37
CA PRO A 375 -4.93 16.76 -9.23
C PRO A 375 -5.88 15.78 -9.93
N THR A 376 -5.36 14.62 -10.33
CA THR A 376 -6.22 13.48 -10.70
C THR A 376 -7.17 13.17 -9.55
N PRO A 377 -8.49 13.06 -9.76
CA PRO A 377 -9.42 12.74 -8.69
C PRO A 377 -9.03 11.45 -7.96
N ALA A 378 -9.07 11.48 -6.63
CA ALA A 378 -8.86 10.30 -5.81
C ALA A 378 -9.88 9.23 -6.16
N ALA A 379 -9.41 8.00 -6.36
CA ALA A 379 -10.25 6.90 -6.79
C ALA A 379 -9.94 5.62 -6.04
N ILE A 380 -10.92 4.75 -5.99
CA ILE A 380 -10.82 3.45 -5.34
C ILE A 380 -11.39 2.36 -6.23
N ASP A 381 -10.66 1.26 -6.30
CA ASP A 381 -11.08 0.05 -7.00
C ASP A 381 -10.91 -1.17 -6.10
N TRP A 382 -11.82 -2.14 -6.23
CA TRP A 382 -11.73 -3.35 -5.43
C TRP A 382 -12.30 -4.56 -6.15
N GLU A 383 -11.84 -5.74 -5.76
CA GLU A 383 -12.37 -7.00 -6.25
C GLU A 383 -12.20 -8.13 -5.22
N HIS A 384 -13.13 -9.08 -5.25
CA HIS A 384 -13.05 -10.34 -4.51
C HIS A 384 -12.34 -11.39 -5.36
N ILE A 385 -11.22 -11.91 -4.86
CA ILE A 385 -10.46 -12.96 -5.53
C ILE A 385 -10.97 -14.32 -5.03
N THR A 386 -11.54 -15.08 -5.95
CA THR A 386 -12.06 -16.43 -5.68
C THR A 386 -11.30 -17.52 -6.43
N GLU A 387 -10.40 -17.13 -7.33
CA GLU A 387 -9.66 -18.02 -8.23
C GLU A 387 -8.15 -17.80 -8.06
N SER A 388 -7.38 -18.86 -8.26
CA SER A 388 -5.91 -18.81 -8.17
C SER A 388 -5.24 -18.28 -9.46
N MET A 389 -5.90 -18.38 -10.60
CA MET A 389 -5.43 -17.76 -11.86
C MET A 389 -6.14 -16.44 -12.06
N LEU A 390 -5.37 -15.37 -12.08
CA LEU A 390 -5.88 -14.00 -12.11
C LEU A 390 -5.66 -13.38 -13.49
N ASP A 391 -6.76 -13.14 -14.19
CA ASP A 391 -6.78 -12.19 -15.31
C ASP A 391 -6.68 -10.74 -14.78
N THR A 392 -6.39 -9.81 -15.67
CA THR A 392 -6.43 -8.38 -15.31
C THR A 392 -7.84 -7.97 -14.84
N PRO A 393 -7.97 -6.96 -13.95
CA PRO A 393 -9.28 -6.47 -13.49
C PRO A 393 -10.23 -6.11 -14.65
N SER A 394 -9.70 -5.53 -15.72
CA SER A 394 -10.46 -5.18 -16.91
C SER A 394 -10.99 -6.41 -17.64
N ALA A 395 -10.16 -7.44 -17.84
CA ALA A 395 -10.56 -8.68 -18.52
C ALA A 395 -11.65 -9.43 -17.73
N ARG A 396 -11.48 -9.55 -16.41
CA ARG A 396 -12.49 -10.17 -15.53
C ARG A 396 -13.82 -9.44 -15.59
N ARG A 397 -13.82 -8.12 -15.48
CA ARG A 397 -15.05 -7.31 -15.56
C ARG A 397 -15.71 -7.44 -16.90
N HIS A 398 -14.93 -7.44 -17.97
CA HIS A 398 -15.48 -7.62 -19.31
C HIS A 398 -16.16 -8.99 -19.45
N ARG A 399 -15.55 -10.05 -18.93
CA ARG A 399 -16.11 -11.42 -18.96
C ARG A 399 -17.35 -11.55 -18.07
N ASP A 400 -17.31 -11.03 -16.83
CA ASP A 400 -18.27 -11.38 -15.79
C ASP A 400 -19.39 -10.33 -15.63
N LEU A 401 -19.14 -9.07 -16.02
CA LEU A 401 -20.03 -7.95 -15.74
C LEU A 401 -20.41 -7.13 -16.98
N VAL A 402 -20.04 -7.59 -18.16
CA VAL A 402 -20.37 -6.91 -19.42
C VAL A 402 -21.00 -7.92 -20.37
N PHE A 403 -22.17 -7.61 -20.86
CA PHE A 403 -22.85 -8.45 -21.84
C PHE A 403 -23.57 -7.60 -22.90
N TYR A 404 -23.79 -8.18 -24.04
CA TYR A 404 -24.56 -7.57 -25.11
C TYR A 404 -26.02 -8.02 -25.01
N ASP A 405 -26.93 -7.08 -24.92
CA ASP A 405 -28.36 -7.33 -24.89
C ASP A 405 -28.89 -7.24 -26.33
N GLU A 406 -29.24 -8.40 -26.91
CA GLU A 406 -29.72 -8.50 -28.29
C GLU A 406 -31.08 -7.84 -28.48
N ASP A 407 -31.95 -7.84 -27.44
CA ASP A 407 -33.29 -7.27 -27.52
C ASP A 407 -33.31 -5.77 -27.69
N ILE A 408 -32.34 -5.09 -27.10
CA ILE A 408 -32.19 -3.62 -27.17
C ILE A 408 -30.98 -3.17 -28.00
N GLY A 409 -30.22 -4.12 -28.54
CA GLY A 409 -29.08 -3.87 -29.40
C GLY A 409 -27.95 -3.05 -28.72
N THR A 410 -27.77 -3.21 -27.41
CA THR A 410 -26.80 -2.43 -26.67
C THR A 410 -25.95 -3.24 -25.68
N LYS A 411 -24.78 -2.72 -25.40
CA LYS A 411 -23.87 -3.27 -24.39
C LYS A 411 -24.29 -2.79 -23.00
N ILE A 412 -24.50 -3.73 -22.08
CA ILE A 412 -24.81 -3.48 -20.68
C ILE A 412 -23.58 -3.75 -19.83
N THR A 413 -23.26 -2.82 -18.93
CA THR A 413 -22.17 -2.95 -17.97
C THR A 413 -22.76 -2.93 -16.55
N LEU A 414 -22.53 -3.99 -15.77
CA LEU A 414 -23.04 -4.15 -14.41
C LEU A 414 -22.14 -3.56 -13.33
N THR A 415 -21.16 -2.79 -13.70
CA THR A 415 -20.23 -2.16 -12.75
C THR A 415 -19.80 -0.80 -13.22
N GLU A 416 -19.75 0.16 -12.29
CA GLU A 416 -19.19 1.48 -12.49
C GLU A 416 -17.76 1.61 -11.90
N ARG A 417 -17.25 0.54 -11.27
CA ARG A 417 -15.89 0.54 -10.71
C ARG A 417 -14.84 0.82 -11.79
N PRO A 418 -13.78 1.55 -11.46
CA PRO A 418 -13.44 2.25 -10.20
C PRO A 418 -14.37 3.43 -9.90
N TYR A 419 -14.48 3.79 -8.61
CA TYR A 419 -15.26 4.96 -8.15
C TYR A 419 -14.34 6.07 -7.65
N ASN A 420 -14.72 7.34 -7.86
CA ASN A 420 -14.17 8.44 -7.07
C ASN A 420 -14.82 8.46 -5.68
N ILE A 421 -14.33 9.34 -4.80
CA ILE A 421 -14.78 9.38 -3.39
C ILE A 421 -16.25 9.76 -3.26
N GLU A 422 -16.76 10.67 -4.10
CA GLU A 422 -18.18 11.06 -4.10
C GLU A 422 -19.07 9.90 -4.50
N GLN A 423 -18.75 9.23 -5.60
CA GLN A 423 -19.46 8.03 -6.06
C GLN A 423 -19.39 6.90 -5.01
N LEU A 424 -18.24 6.74 -4.35
CA LEU A 424 -18.10 5.75 -3.28
C LEU A 424 -19.04 6.05 -2.12
N LYS A 425 -19.21 7.31 -1.71
CA LYS A 425 -20.17 7.71 -0.66
C LYS A 425 -21.59 7.32 -1.01
N GLU A 426 -22.00 7.50 -2.28
CA GLU A 426 -23.31 7.08 -2.76
C GLU A 426 -23.48 5.56 -2.68
N VAL A 427 -22.46 4.79 -3.11
CA VAL A 427 -22.45 3.32 -3.02
C VAL A 427 -22.53 2.84 -1.57
N LEU A 428 -21.80 3.46 -0.64
CA LEU A 428 -21.86 3.13 0.78
C LEU A 428 -23.20 3.47 1.38
N THR A 429 -23.81 4.58 1.00
CA THR A 429 -25.16 4.95 1.42
C THR A 429 -26.19 3.93 0.93
N LEU A 430 -26.05 3.46 -0.31
CA LEU A 430 -26.89 2.38 -0.84
C LEU A 430 -26.68 1.07 -0.08
N LYS A 431 -25.43 0.71 0.21
CA LYS A 431 -25.08 -0.48 1.01
C LYS A 431 -25.80 -0.46 2.37
N GLU A 432 -25.80 0.67 3.08
CA GLU A 432 -26.49 0.78 4.35
C GLU A 432 -28.03 0.63 4.22
N LYS A 433 -28.63 1.21 3.18
CA LYS A 433 -30.04 1.01 2.88
C LYS A 433 -30.41 -0.46 2.60
N LEU A 434 -29.47 -1.20 1.98
CA LEU A 434 -29.64 -2.61 1.64
C LEU A 434 -29.33 -3.57 2.80
N ARG A 435 -28.63 -3.13 3.83
CA ARG A 435 -28.12 -3.98 4.93
C ARG A 435 -29.21 -4.81 5.60
N ASN A 436 -30.41 -4.25 5.75
CA ASN A 436 -31.56 -4.90 6.39
C ASN A 436 -32.55 -5.49 5.38
N LYS A 437 -32.22 -5.56 4.09
CA LYS A 437 -33.10 -6.13 3.08
C LYS A 437 -32.83 -7.62 2.94
N PRO A 438 -33.86 -8.44 2.62
CA PRO A 438 -33.68 -9.88 2.42
C PRO A 438 -32.67 -10.17 1.30
N PHE A 439 -31.82 -11.17 1.50
CA PHE A 439 -30.86 -11.63 0.47
C PHE A 439 -31.56 -12.01 -0.85
N SER A 440 -32.80 -12.54 -0.78
CA SER A 440 -33.62 -12.85 -1.96
C SER A 440 -33.86 -11.65 -2.86
N LEU A 441 -33.94 -10.44 -2.30
CA LEU A 441 -34.09 -9.21 -3.07
C LEU A 441 -32.84 -8.90 -3.90
N LEU A 442 -31.64 -9.07 -3.30
CA LEU A 442 -30.38 -8.88 -4.01
C LEU A 442 -30.17 -9.92 -5.12
N ALA A 443 -30.53 -11.19 -4.84
CA ALA A 443 -30.53 -12.26 -5.81
C ALA A 443 -31.53 -11.99 -6.96
N GLU A 444 -32.70 -11.45 -6.66
CA GLU A 444 -33.68 -11.04 -7.65
C GLU A 444 -33.15 -9.90 -8.55
N CYS A 445 -32.46 -8.91 -7.99
CA CYS A 445 -31.80 -7.86 -8.77
C CYS A 445 -30.81 -8.45 -9.79
N GLN A 446 -29.97 -9.38 -9.37
CA GLN A 446 -29.04 -10.06 -10.27
C GLN A 446 -29.75 -10.85 -11.35
N THR A 447 -30.79 -11.60 -10.97
CA THR A 447 -31.57 -12.41 -11.92
C THR A 447 -32.29 -11.53 -12.94
N ILE A 448 -32.86 -10.40 -12.55
CA ILE A 448 -33.56 -9.48 -13.47
C ILE A 448 -32.63 -9.04 -14.61
N LEU A 449 -31.37 -8.82 -14.34
CA LEU A 449 -30.39 -8.35 -15.34
C LEU A 449 -30.12 -9.41 -16.44
N THR A 450 -30.37 -10.68 -16.15
CA THR A 450 -30.19 -11.77 -17.11
C THR A 450 -31.49 -12.14 -17.89
N LEU A 451 -32.62 -11.50 -17.58
CA LEU A 451 -33.89 -11.75 -18.27
C LEU A 451 -33.97 -11.03 -19.62
N PRO A 452 -34.72 -11.57 -20.61
CA PRO A 452 -35.10 -10.84 -21.80
C PRO A 452 -35.77 -9.50 -21.48
N TRP A 453 -35.57 -8.50 -22.32
CA TRP A 453 -35.97 -7.11 -22.08
C TRP A 453 -37.41 -6.94 -21.57
N ALA A 454 -38.39 -7.56 -22.27
CA ALA A 454 -39.79 -7.44 -21.88
C ALA A 454 -40.06 -7.94 -20.44
N LYS A 455 -39.48 -9.09 -20.09
CA LYS A 455 -39.57 -9.64 -18.71
C LYS A 455 -38.82 -8.80 -17.70
N ARG A 456 -37.68 -8.21 -18.08
CA ARG A 456 -36.88 -7.32 -17.26
C ARG A 456 -37.68 -6.07 -16.86
N VAL A 457 -38.32 -5.41 -17.83
CA VAL A 457 -39.16 -4.23 -17.60
C VAL A 457 -40.32 -4.55 -16.65
N GLN A 458 -41.01 -5.68 -16.86
CA GLN A 458 -42.12 -6.11 -15.98
C GLN A 458 -41.64 -6.36 -14.56
N ARG A 459 -40.50 -7.07 -14.39
CA ARG A 459 -39.91 -7.36 -13.06
C ARG A 459 -39.45 -6.12 -12.35
N LEU A 460 -38.73 -5.20 -13.03
CA LEU A 460 -38.32 -3.90 -12.48
C LEU A 460 -39.54 -3.08 -12.08
N ALA A 461 -40.60 -3.04 -12.85
CA ALA A 461 -41.83 -2.34 -12.48
C ALA A 461 -42.49 -2.95 -11.24
N ALA A 462 -42.49 -4.27 -11.09
CA ALA A 462 -42.99 -4.94 -9.90
C ALA A 462 -42.11 -4.64 -8.66
N MET A 463 -40.81 -4.71 -8.80
CA MET A 463 -39.86 -4.35 -7.74
C MET A 463 -40.03 -2.89 -7.30
N LYS A 464 -40.19 -1.97 -8.24
CA LYS A 464 -40.42 -0.54 -7.96
C LYS A 464 -41.66 -0.32 -7.10
N LYS A 465 -42.74 -1.08 -7.35
CA LYS A 465 -43.95 -1.00 -6.52
C LYS A 465 -43.72 -1.50 -5.08
N GLN A 466 -42.85 -2.50 -4.91
CA GLN A 466 -42.59 -3.13 -3.61
C GLN A 466 -41.48 -2.44 -2.84
N ASN A 467 -40.53 -1.83 -3.51
CA ASN A 467 -39.31 -1.23 -2.95
C ASN A 467 -38.96 0.07 -3.69
N ALA A 468 -39.84 1.08 -3.60
CA ALA A 468 -39.67 2.35 -4.29
C ALA A 468 -38.30 3.03 -4.05
N GLU A 469 -37.69 2.79 -2.89
CA GLU A 469 -36.40 3.35 -2.49
C GLU A 469 -35.20 2.74 -3.27
N LEU A 470 -35.37 1.54 -3.86
CA LEU A 470 -34.27 0.82 -4.55
C LEU A 470 -34.18 1.13 -6.04
N VAL A 471 -35.18 1.73 -6.62
CA VAL A 471 -35.28 1.92 -8.10
C VAL A 471 -35.10 3.38 -8.51
N THR A 472 -34.65 4.22 -7.60
CA THR A 472 -34.31 5.63 -7.86
C THR A 472 -32.82 5.86 -8.18
N PHE A 473 -32.08 4.78 -8.39
CA PHE A 473 -30.65 4.81 -8.75
C PHE A 473 -30.41 4.20 -10.12
#